data_a7c663e56fd783bf6917d8fe1c16b6bd
#
_entry.id   a7c663e56fd783bf6917d8fe1c16b6bd
#
_cell.length_a   1.000
_cell.length_b   1.000
_cell.length_c   1.000
_cell.angle_alpha   90.00
_cell.angle_beta   90.00
_cell.angle_gamma   90.00
#
_symmetry.space_group_name_H-M   'P 1'
#
loop_
_entity.id
_entity.type
_entity.pdbx_description
1 polymer ?
#
loop_
_entity_poly.entity_id
_entity_poly.type
_entity_poly.pdbx_seq_one_letter_code
_entity_poly.pdbx_strand_id
1 'polypeptide(L)'
;MLRLTPLLGLLAAALAFAQGEPLPDLPDPLGRAGMMAAVLREADGSEVIVVAGGTNFPDKMPWQGGQRKYHKDILKLARKDGVWSWHKIGDLPEGLVGAAFCPTPKRDGLVIAGGASAEGHRADVWLVGLDGKVTRFAESMTRPRAYAGFTSANGHLIVIGGIARPDDMTTIQTLTSLDLDDPDKPWRTTEVDPSYGRIIPLVGAGLRKLVWGGGCSLSEKDGKPFRSYHENLAYQSTDGEGNRFHGLPNKLAGAAGPGVLSQTHLFFVGGDDGTQYGHPYETHTGLARRILVMDLETFEVTDLGDWPHPVAVAPLLRLGDDLVTVSGEVRPGVRTPKLTRWPIPAKYR
;
A
#
# COMPACT_ATOMS: atom_id res chain seq x y z
N MET A 1 -44.96 -19.60 28.06
CA MET A 1 -43.80 -19.94 27.22
C MET A 1 -43.77 -18.95 26.05
N LEU A 2 -43.00 -17.85 26.20
CA LEU A 2 -42.80 -16.85 25.16
C LEU A 2 -41.67 -17.33 24.22
N ARG A 3 -41.96 -17.45 22.93
CA ARG A 3 -40.98 -17.76 21.89
C ARG A 3 -40.18 -16.51 21.58
N LEU A 4 -38.94 -16.48 22.05
CA LEU A 4 -37.92 -15.45 21.78
C LEU A 4 -36.97 -15.93 20.65
N THR A 5 -37.41 -15.95 19.39
CA THR A 5 -36.53 -16.42 18.29
C THR A 5 -36.63 -15.72 16.93
N PRO A 6 -37.03 -14.45 16.81
CA PRO A 6 -36.73 -13.77 15.56
C PRO A 6 -35.77 -12.58 15.66
N LEU A 7 -35.32 -12.14 16.86
CA LEU A 7 -34.49 -10.94 16.94
C LEU A 7 -33.00 -11.16 16.59
N LEU A 8 -32.44 -12.36 16.83
CA LEU A 8 -31.02 -12.63 16.51
C LEU A 8 -30.76 -12.73 14.99
N GLY A 9 -31.74 -13.23 14.24
CA GLY A 9 -31.63 -13.33 12.77
C GLY A 9 -31.62 -11.97 12.07
N LEU A 10 -32.39 -11.02 12.57
CA LEU A 10 -32.47 -9.67 12.01
C LEU A 10 -31.20 -8.83 12.33
N LEU A 11 -30.58 -9.02 13.50
CA LEU A 11 -29.31 -8.36 13.85
C LEU A 11 -28.14 -8.87 13.02
N ALA A 12 -28.06 -10.17 12.74
CA ALA A 12 -27.03 -10.77 11.89
C ALA A 12 -27.18 -10.34 10.41
N ALA A 13 -28.42 -10.25 9.92
CA ALA A 13 -28.70 -9.74 8.58
C ALA A 13 -28.42 -8.23 8.45
N ALA A 14 -28.72 -7.42 9.47
CA ALA A 14 -28.42 -5.98 9.48
C ALA A 14 -26.89 -5.71 9.54
N LEU A 15 -26.13 -6.54 10.23
CA LEU A 15 -24.65 -6.48 10.23
C LEU A 15 -24.07 -6.92 8.87
N ALA A 16 -24.68 -7.87 8.18
CA ALA A 16 -24.25 -8.29 6.84
C ALA A 16 -24.56 -7.21 5.77
N PHE A 17 -25.64 -6.46 5.92
CA PHE A 17 -25.94 -5.31 5.04
C PHE A 17 -25.06 -4.08 5.30
N ALA A 18 -24.42 -3.97 6.47
CA ALA A 18 -23.46 -2.91 6.79
C ALA A 18 -22.05 -3.18 6.25
N GLN A 19 -21.72 -4.43 5.96
CA GLN A 19 -20.48 -4.84 5.29
C GLN A 19 -20.78 -5.03 3.80
N GLY A 20 -20.47 -4.10 2.94
CA GLY A 20 -20.72 -4.23 1.50
C GLY A 20 -20.50 -5.65 0.95
N GLU A 21 -21.00 -5.94 -0.25
CA GLU A 21 -20.86 -7.25 -0.88
C GLU A 21 -19.40 -7.72 -0.86
N PRO A 22 -19.09 -8.97 -0.43
CA PRO A 22 -17.72 -9.49 -0.41
C PRO A 22 -17.10 -9.43 -1.81
N LEU A 23 -15.84 -8.99 -1.86
CA LEU A 23 -15.05 -9.04 -3.08
C LEU A 23 -14.42 -10.45 -3.23
N PRO A 24 -14.33 -10.98 -4.47
CA PRO A 24 -13.69 -12.27 -4.70
C PRO A 24 -12.19 -12.20 -4.42
N ASP A 25 -11.65 -13.29 -3.88
CA ASP A 25 -10.22 -13.44 -3.64
C ASP A 25 -9.41 -13.24 -4.94
N LEU A 26 -8.16 -12.80 -4.81
CA LEU A 26 -7.22 -12.74 -5.93
C LEU A 26 -7.12 -14.12 -6.60
N PRO A 27 -7.12 -14.22 -7.95
CA PRO A 27 -7.04 -15.52 -8.66
C PRO A 27 -5.62 -16.11 -8.63
N ASP A 28 -4.94 -15.99 -7.51
CA ASP A 28 -3.68 -16.61 -7.14
C ASP A 28 -3.87 -17.13 -5.71
N PRO A 29 -4.07 -18.43 -5.50
CA PRO A 29 -4.46 -18.97 -4.20
C PRO A 29 -3.42 -18.76 -3.09
N LEU A 30 -2.16 -18.51 -3.46
CA LEU A 30 -1.12 -18.16 -2.49
C LEU A 30 -1.18 -16.70 -2.07
N GLY A 31 -1.90 -15.85 -2.83
CA GLY A 31 -1.85 -14.41 -2.67
C GLY A 31 -0.48 -13.82 -3.04
N ARG A 32 -0.37 -12.50 -2.96
CA ARG A 32 0.84 -11.76 -3.30
C ARG A 32 1.05 -10.59 -2.35
N ALA A 33 2.29 -10.22 -2.11
CA ALA A 33 2.64 -8.99 -1.38
C ALA A 33 3.34 -7.99 -2.30
N GLY A 34 3.24 -6.71 -1.98
CA GLY A 34 3.90 -5.62 -2.69
C GLY A 34 3.39 -5.39 -4.11
N MET A 35 2.12 -5.71 -4.37
CA MET A 35 1.45 -5.38 -5.62
C MET A 35 1.23 -3.88 -5.74
N MET A 36 1.08 -3.41 -6.97
CA MET A 36 0.62 -2.07 -7.33
C MET A 36 -0.85 -2.13 -7.69
N ALA A 37 -1.67 -1.19 -7.20
CA ALA A 37 -3.11 -1.22 -7.45
C ALA A 37 -3.74 0.17 -7.42
N ALA A 38 -4.81 0.35 -8.19
CA ALA A 38 -5.64 1.55 -8.12
C ALA A 38 -7.11 1.22 -8.38
N VAL A 39 -7.98 2.05 -7.81
CA VAL A 39 -9.38 2.12 -8.25
C VAL A 39 -9.44 3.10 -9.42
N LEU A 40 -9.77 2.57 -10.58
CA LEU A 40 -9.90 3.33 -11.83
C LEU A 40 -11.38 3.48 -12.21
N ARG A 41 -11.67 4.32 -13.20
CA ARG A 41 -13.01 4.56 -13.72
C ARG A 41 -13.11 4.18 -15.17
N GLU A 42 -14.08 3.33 -15.50
CA GLU A 42 -14.48 3.03 -16.88
C GLU A 42 -15.21 4.25 -17.50
N ALA A 43 -15.40 4.21 -18.82
CA ALA A 43 -16.06 5.29 -19.55
C ALA A 43 -17.52 5.52 -19.11
N ASP A 44 -18.19 4.51 -18.57
CA ASP A 44 -19.54 4.59 -18.02
C ASP A 44 -19.58 5.11 -16.57
N GLY A 45 -18.41 5.44 -16.00
CA GLY A 45 -18.25 5.93 -14.63
C GLY A 45 -18.14 4.84 -13.56
N SER A 46 -18.26 3.55 -13.94
CA SER A 46 -18.10 2.45 -12.99
C SER A 46 -16.67 2.36 -12.46
N GLU A 47 -16.53 1.99 -11.19
CA GLU A 47 -15.23 1.80 -10.55
C GLU A 47 -14.77 0.34 -10.70
N VAL A 48 -13.50 0.17 -11.06
CA VAL A 48 -12.82 -1.11 -11.18
C VAL A 48 -11.52 -1.07 -10.37
N ILE A 49 -11.06 -2.23 -9.89
CA ILE A 49 -9.72 -2.34 -9.28
C ILE A 49 -8.77 -2.96 -10.31
N VAL A 50 -7.71 -2.23 -10.64
CA VAL A 50 -6.61 -2.77 -11.44
C VAL A 50 -5.45 -3.05 -10.52
N VAL A 51 -4.88 -4.26 -10.60
CA VAL A 51 -3.70 -4.69 -9.85
C VAL A 51 -2.63 -5.22 -10.78
N ALA A 52 -1.36 -5.03 -10.44
CA ALA A 52 -0.23 -5.49 -11.22
C ALA A 52 0.89 -6.02 -10.33
N GLY A 53 1.61 -7.04 -10.79
CA GLY A 53 2.81 -7.53 -10.16
C GLY A 53 2.61 -8.24 -8.81
N GLY A 54 3.52 -7.93 -7.88
CA GLY A 54 3.62 -8.58 -6.58
C GLY A 54 4.46 -9.84 -6.57
N THR A 55 4.67 -10.41 -5.37
CA THR A 55 5.49 -11.61 -5.19
C THR A 55 4.88 -12.59 -4.21
N ASN A 56 5.19 -13.87 -4.43
CA ASN A 56 4.95 -14.95 -3.47
C ASN A 56 6.08 -16.01 -3.53
N PHE A 57 5.89 -17.12 -2.82
CA PHE A 57 6.80 -18.27 -2.78
C PHE A 57 6.01 -19.53 -3.15
N PRO A 58 5.98 -19.93 -4.44
CA PRO A 58 5.08 -20.99 -4.90
C PRO A 58 5.51 -22.39 -4.47
N ASP A 59 6.82 -22.66 -4.31
CA ASP A 59 7.34 -24.00 -4.07
C ASP A 59 7.59 -24.28 -2.59
N LYS A 60 8.36 -23.39 -1.94
CA LYS A 60 8.78 -23.51 -0.53
C LYS A 60 8.79 -22.14 0.12
N MET A 61 8.62 -22.09 1.43
CA MET A 61 8.73 -20.85 2.18
C MET A 61 10.18 -20.32 2.19
N PRO A 62 10.40 -19.02 2.39
CA PRO A 62 11.76 -18.42 2.38
C PRO A 62 12.74 -19.14 3.32
N TRP A 63 12.30 -19.51 4.51
CA TRP A 63 13.12 -20.20 5.51
C TRP A 63 13.42 -21.66 5.17
N GLN A 64 12.77 -22.21 4.16
CA GLN A 64 13.01 -23.52 3.59
C GLN A 64 13.85 -23.45 2.30
N GLY A 65 14.41 -22.28 1.99
CA GLY A 65 15.16 -22.03 0.75
C GLY A 65 14.29 -21.77 -0.47
N GLY A 66 13.01 -21.45 -0.27
CA GLY A 66 12.07 -21.11 -1.35
C GLY A 66 12.49 -19.89 -2.15
N GLN A 67 12.31 -19.97 -3.45
CA GLN A 67 12.61 -18.86 -4.36
C GLN A 67 11.40 -17.96 -4.53
N ARG A 68 11.65 -16.65 -4.52
CA ARG A 68 10.62 -15.64 -4.76
C ARG A 68 10.22 -15.63 -6.23
N LYS A 69 8.92 -15.73 -6.50
CA LYS A 69 8.35 -15.51 -7.82
C LYS A 69 7.90 -14.06 -7.93
N TYR A 70 8.39 -13.35 -8.94
CA TYR A 70 7.95 -12.01 -9.32
C TYR A 70 6.87 -12.15 -10.39
N HIS A 71 5.68 -11.66 -10.09
CA HIS A 71 4.56 -11.68 -11.03
C HIS A 71 4.58 -10.46 -11.93
N LYS A 72 4.12 -10.61 -13.17
CA LYS A 72 4.00 -9.53 -14.15
C LYS A 72 2.59 -9.31 -14.66
N ASP A 73 1.68 -10.24 -14.39
CA ASP A 73 0.30 -10.15 -14.86
C ASP A 73 -0.41 -8.91 -14.28
N ILE A 74 -1.26 -8.34 -15.12
CA ILE A 74 -2.16 -7.24 -14.80
C ILE A 74 -3.57 -7.81 -14.77
N LEU A 75 -4.23 -7.64 -13.62
CA LEU A 75 -5.57 -8.15 -13.36
C LEU A 75 -6.53 -6.99 -13.11
N LYS A 76 -7.73 -7.10 -13.64
CA LYS A 76 -8.83 -6.16 -13.41
C LYS A 76 -9.98 -6.86 -12.70
N LEU A 77 -10.40 -6.31 -11.57
CA LEU A 77 -11.64 -6.67 -10.88
C LEU A 77 -12.71 -5.69 -11.30
N ALA A 78 -13.71 -6.18 -12.00
CA ALA A 78 -14.84 -5.40 -12.51
C ALA A 78 -16.17 -6.01 -12.06
N ARG A 79 -17.20 -5.16 -11.95
CA ARG A 79 -18.56 -5.60 -11.64
C ARG A 79 -19.40 -5.58 -12.90
N LYS A 80 -19.97 -6.73 -13.28
CA LYS A 80 -20.89 -6.85 -14.38
C LYS A 80 -22.16 -7.57 -13.90
N ASP A 81 -23.33 -7.03 -14.23
CA ASP A 81 -24.63 -7.58 -13.84
C ASP A 81 -24.74 -7.88 -12.33
N GLY A 82 -24.13 -7.00 -11.51
CA GLY A 82 -24.10 -7.12 -10.06
C GLY A 82 -22.99 -8.04 -9.51
N VAL A 83 -22.25 -8.77 -10.33
CA VAL A 83 -21.24 -9.76 -9.90
C VAL A 83 -19.82 -9.23 -10.15
N TRP A 84 -18.97 -9.27 -9.12
CA TRP A 84 -17.55 -8.97 -9.21
C TRP A 84 -16.74 -10.15 -9.76
N SER A 85 -15.91 -9.92 -10.77
CA SER A 85 -15.06 -10.96 -11.36
C SER A 85 -13.70 -10.42 -11.79
N TRP A 86 -12.69 -11.28 -11.67
CA TRP A 86 -11.33 -11.01 -12.09
C TRP A 86 -11.10 -11.35 -13.56
N HIS A 87 -10.37 -10.49 -14.25
CA HIS A 87 -9.94 -10.70 -15.64
C HIS A 87 -8.46 -10.35 -15.76
N LYS A 88 -7.66 -11.23 -16.35
CA LYS A 88 -6.32 -10.87 -16.79
C LYS A 88 -6.46 -9.97 -18.03
N ILE A 89 -5.88 -8.76 -17.96
CA ILE A 89 -5.97 -7.77 -19.04
C ILE A 89 -4.62 -7.50 -19.72
N GLY A 90 -3.50 -7.94 -19.15
CA GLY A 90 -2.18 -7.72 -19.72
C GLY A 90 -1.06 -8.25 -18.86
N ASP A 91 0.16 -7.86 -19.21
CA ASP A 91 1.39 -8.14 -18.46
C ASP A 91 2.27 -6.88 -18.41
N LEU A 92 2.93 -6.65 -17.27
CA LEU A 92 4.05 -5.72 -17.17
C LEU A 92 5.24 -6.22 -18.00
N PRO A 93 6.19 -5.36 -18.40
CA PRO A 93 7.40 -5.79 -19.11
C PRO A 93 8.19 -6.86 -18.36
N GLU A 94 8.18 -6.80 -17.03
CA GLU A 94 8.84 -7.77 -16.15
C GLU A 94 8.05 -7.94 -14.86
N GLY A 95 8.38 -8.96 -14.06
CA GLY A 95 7.81 -9.15 -12.73
C GLY A 95 8.30 -8.09 -11.77
N LEU A 96 7.38 -7.41 -11.05
CA LEU A 96 7.69 -6.22 -10.27
C LEU A 96 7.01 -6.26 -8.90
N VAL A 97 7.70 -5.75 -7.86
CA VAL A 97 7.21 -5.65 -6.48
C VAL A 97 7.66 -4.37 -5.81
N GLY A 98 6.85 -3.82 -4.91
CA GLY A 98 7.25 -2.72 -4.02
C GLY A 98 7.62 -1.44 -4.76
N ALA A 99 7.01 -1.19 -5.93
CA ALA A 99 7.05 0.08 -6.64
C ALA A 99 6.13 1.11 -5.98
N ALA A 100 6.37 2.38 -6.23
CA ALA A 100 5.39 3.43 -5.98
C ALA A 100 4.29 3.37 -7.04
N PHE A 101 3.06 3.72 -6.67
CA PHE A 101 1.95 3.69 -7.61
C PHE A 101 0.84 4.70 -7.24
N CYS A 102 0.10 5.13 -8.24
CA CYS A 102 -1.11 5.92 -8.04
C CYS A 102 -2.00 5.85 -9.30
N PRO A 103 -3.29 6.17 -9.20
CA PRO A 103 -4.08 6.43 -10.41
C PRO A 103 -3.59 7.72 -11.09
N THR A 104 -3.81 7.83 -12.39
CA THR A 104 -3.75 9.11 -13.11
C THR A 104 -4.75 10.09 -12.50
N PRO A 105 -4.61 11.42 -12.69
CA PRO A 105 -5.60 12.41 -12.23
C PRO A 105 -7.02 12.13 -12.74
N LYS A 106 -7.16 11.60 -13.95
CA LYS A 106 -8.44 11.21 -14.55
C LYS A 106 -8.95 9.84 -14.09
N ARG A 107 -8.11 9.08 -13.35
CA ARG A 107 -8.40 7.70 -12.92
C ARG A 107 -8.67 6.73 -14.08
N ASP A 108 -8.04 6.96 -15.21
CA ASP A 108 -8.12 6.12 -16.43
C ASP A 108 -6.90 5.20 -16.61
N GLY A 109 -5.94 5.26 -15.69
CA GLY A 109 -4.74 4.43 -15.70
C GLY A 109 -4.05 4.35 -14.36
N LEU A 110 -3.22 3.31 -14.19
CA LEU A 110 -2.36 3.08 -13.03
C LEU A 110 -0.92 3.46 -13.39
N VAL A 111 -0.37 4.48 -12.74
CA VAL A 111 1.04 4.86 -12.84
C VAL A 111 1.83 4.01 -11.87
N ILE A 112 2.97 3.45 -12.32
CA ILE A 112 3.89 2.61 -11.54
C ILE A 112 5.29 3.17 -11.71
N ALA A 113 5.99 3.46 -10.61
CA ALA A 113 7.33 4.03 -10.63
C ALA A 113 8.31 3.23 -9.77
N GLY A 114 9.42 2.80 -10.36
CA GLY A 114 10.47 2.01 -9.70
C GLY A 114 10.03 0.60 -9.36
N GLY A 115 10.40 0.13 -8.18
CA GLY A 115 10.16 -1.23 -7.68
C GLY A 115 11.38 -2.14 -7.80
N ALA A 116 11.21 -3.37 -7.36
CA ALA A 116 12.20 -4.44 -7.44
C ALA A 116 11.75 -5.54 -8.39
N SER A 117 12.67 -6.05 -9.20
CA SER A 117 12.47 -7.23 -10.06
C SER A 117 13.46 -8.32 -9.67
N ALA A 118 13.43 -9.44 -10.39
CA ALA A 118 14.40 -10.53 -10.21
C ALA A 118 15.85 -10.09 -10.51
N GLU A 119 16.02 -9.06 -11.35
CA GLU A 119 17.32 -8.58 -11.79
C GLU A 119 17.81 -7.33 -11.04
N GLY A 120 17.05 -6.86 -10.04
CA GLY A 120 17.40 -5.69 -9.23
C GLY A 120 16.31 -4.64 -9.17
N HIS A 121 16.65 -3.49 -8.62
CA HIS A 121 15.72 -2.39 -8.46
C HIS A 121 15.64 -1.55 -9.73
N ARG A 122 14.47 -0.94 -9.96
CA ARG A 122 14.12 -0.21 -11.19
C ARG A 122 13.92 1.29 -10.92
N ALA A 123 14.06 2.06 -11.98
CA ALA A 123 13.78 3.50 -12.00
C ALA A 123 12.69 3.88 -13.01
N ASP A 124 12.24 2.91 -13.83
CA ASP A 124 11.28 3.15 -14.91
C ASP A 124 9.92 3.58 -14.38
N VAL A 125 9.19 4.34 -15.22
CA VAL A 125 7.84 4.81 -14.93
C VAL A 125 6.90 4.34 -16.01
N TRP A 126 5.93 3.53 -15.63
CA TRP A 126 4.97 2.89 -16.51
C TRP A 126 3.55 3.39 -16.29
N LEU A 127 2.78 3.49 -17.35
CA LEU A 127 1.32 3.65 -17.32
C LEU A 127 0.68 2.34 -17.77
N VAL A 128 -0.23 1.83 -16.94
CA VAL A 128 -1.10 0.69 -17.25
C VAL A 128 -2.49 1.23 -17.52
N GLY A 129 -2.96 1.10 -18.75
CA GLY A 129 -4.32 1.49 -19.15
C GLY A 129 -5.39 0.49 -18.68
N LEU A 130 -6.65 0.88 -18.75
CA LEU A 130 -7.82 0.03 -18.45
C LEU A 130 -7.93 -1.20 -19.37
N ASP A 131 -7.33 -1.13 -20.55
CA ASP A 131 -7.20 -2.22 -21.53
C ASP A 131 -6.01 -3.14 -21.26
N GLY A 132 -5.20 -2.85 -20.23
CA GLY A 132 -4.00 -3.59 -19.88
C GLY A 132 -2.76 -3.23 -20.70
N LYS A 133 -2.87 -2.26 -21.62
CA LYS A 133 -1.71 -1.76 -22.37
C LYS A 133 -0.75 -1.05 -21.43
N VAL A 134 0.54 -1.40 -21.56
CA VAL A 134 1.62 -0.77 -20.77
C VAL A 134 2.43 0.13 -21.69
N THR A 135 2.59 1.38 -21.27
CA THR A 135 3.41 2.38 -21.98
C THR A 135 4.34 3.08 -21.01
N ARG A 136 5.43 3.65 -21.53
CA ARG A 136 6.27 4.54 -20.73
C ARG A 136 5.46 5.80 -20.43
N PHE A 137 5.43 6.21 -19.13
CA PHE A 137 4.64 7.37 -18.71
C PHE A 137 5.48 8.63 -18.57
N ALA A 138 6.69 8.50 -18.04
CA ALA A 138 7.59 9.61 -17.77
C ALA A 138 9.05 9.16 -17.92
N GLU A 139 9.98 10.10 -17.86
CA GLU A 139 11.39 9.79 -17.67
C GLU A 139 11.61 9.00 -16.39
N SER A 140 12.63 8.15 -16.40
CA SER A 140 13.00 7.36 -15.22
C SER A 140 13.37 8.26 -14.05
N MET A 141 13.13 7.78 -12.84
CA MET A 141 13.68 8.42 -11.64
C MET A 141 15.21 8.51 -11.74
N THR A 142 15.80 9.50 -11.07
CA THR A 142 17.25 9.73 -11.09
C THR A 142 18.10 8.54 -10.62
N ARG A 143 17.49 7.62 -9.89
CA ARG A 143 18.08 6.34 -9.47
C ARG A 143 17.00 5.28 -9.26
N PRO A 144 17.34 3.98 -9.32
CA PRO A 144 16.44 2.92 -8.94
C PRO A 144 15.91 3.12 -7.52
N ARG A 145 14.66 2.71 -7.28
CA ARG A 145 14.03 2.88 -5.96
C ARG A 145 12.95 1.83 -5.73
N ALA A 146 13.11 1.06 -4.67
CA ALA A 146 12.12 0.08 -4.24
C ALA A 146 11.82 0.22 -2.74
N TYR A 147 10.65 -0.29 -2.32
CA TYR A 147 10.18 -0.28 -0.93
C TYR A 147 10.13 1.13 -0.32
N ALA A 148 9.97 2.13 -1.15
CA ALA A 148 9.75 3.51 -0.73
C ALA A 148 8.33 3.69 -0.20
N GLY A 149 8.13 4.72 0.62
CA GLY A 149 6.81 5.26 0.86
C GLY A 149 6.37 6.14 -0.32
N PHE A 150 5.08 6.19 -0.56
CA PHE A 150 4.53 6.98 -1.67
C PHE A 150 3.08 7.40 -1.40
N THR A 151 2.66 8.43 -2.10
CA THR A 151 1.26 8.88 -2.17
C THR A 151 1.07 9.75 -3.41
N SER A 152 -0.17 10.04 -3.76
CA SER A 152 -0.47 11.06 -4.76
C SER A 152 -1.23 12.22 -4.14
N ALA A 153 -0.82 13.44 -4.46
CA ALA A 153 -1.47 14.64 -3.99
C ALA A 153 -1.25 15.80 -4.97
N ASN A 154 -2.27 16.63 -5.14
CA ASN A 154 -2.22 17.85 -5.96
C ASN A 154 -1.64 17.62 -7.37
N GLY A 155 -2.04 16.52 -8.02
CA GLY A 155 -1.55 16.18 -9.37
C GLY A 155 -0.11 15.61 -9.40
N HIS A 156 0.48 15.26 -8.26
CA HIS A 156 1.83 14.70 -8.21
C HIS A 156 1.87 13.31 -7.60
N LEU A 157 2.68 12.42 -8.16
CA LEU A 157 3.17 11.24 -7.46
C LEU A 157 4.37 11.65 -6.60
N ILE A 158 4.31 11.37 -5.31
CA ILE A 158 5.35 11.68 -4.32
C ILE A 158 5.93 10.37 -3.81
N VAL A 159 7.26 10.23 -3.84
CA VAL A 159 7.99 9.04 -3.41
C VAL A 159 9.07 9.45 -2.41
N ILE A 160 9.12 8.79 -1.24
CA ILE A 160 10.05 9.12 -0.16
C ILE A 160 10.75 7.87 0.38
N GLY A 161 12.04 7.97 0.65
CA GLY A 161 12.83 6.87 1.21
C GLY A 161 13.05 5.72 0.21
N GLY A 162 13.03 4.49 0.71
CA GLY A 162 13.33 3.29 -0.08
C GLY A 162 14.82 2.99 -0.15
N ILE A 163 15.18 2.03 -0.99
CA ILE A 163 16.57 1.62 -1.29
C ILE A 163 16.81 1.53 -2.79
N ALA A 164 18.05 1.78 -3.23
CA ALA A 164 18.41 1.75 -4.65
C ALA A 164 18.83 0.35 -5.12
N ARG A 165 19.38 -0.46 -4.23
CA ARG A 165 19.88 -1.83 -4.53
C ARG A 165 19.41 -2.81 -3.46
N PRO A 166 19.30 -4.10 -3.79
CA PRO A 166 18.85 -5.13 -2.84
C PRO A 166 19.76 -5.28 -1.60
N ASP A 167 21.06 -4.96 -1.74
CA ASP A 167 22.11 -5.10 -0.74
C ASP A 167 22.43 -3.79 -0.01
N ASP A 168 21.66 -2.72 -0.26
CA ASP A 168 21.90 -1.44 0.43
C ASP A 168 21.74 -1.58 1.94
N MET A 169 22.75 -1.08 2.66
CA MET A 169 22.77 -1.01 4.12
C MET A 169 22.21 0.31 4.68
N THR A 170 21.86 1.22 3.78
CA THR A 170 21.31 2.55 4.11
C THR A 170 20.10 2.84 3.24
N THR A 171 19.21 3.68 3.75
CA THR A 171 18.03 4.11 3.03
C THR A 171 18.27 5.40 2.25
N ILE A 172 17.47 5.63 1.21
CA ILE A 172 17.43 6.87 0.45
C ILE A 172 16.85 7.98 1.34
N GLN A 173 17.49 9.15 1.36
CA GLN A 173 17.12 10.30 2.21
C GLN A 173 16.53 11.45 1.39
N THR A 174 15.77 11.11 0.35
CA THR A 174 15.14 12.11 -0.50
C THR A 174 13.65 11.83 -0.68
N LEU A 175 12.90 12.91 -0.79
CA LEU A 175 11.59 12.98 -1.38
C LEU A 175 11.76 13.32 -2.86
N THR A 176 11.07 12.62 -3.75
CA THR A 176 11.03 12.97 -5.17
C THR A 176 9.58 12.99 -5.65
N SER A 177 9.25 13.87 -6.57
CA SER A 177 7.89 14.01 -7.08
C SER A 177 7.86 14.14 -8.60
N LEU A 178 6.83 13.54 -9.20
CA LEU A 178 6.51 13.60 -10.62
C LEU A 178 5.19 14.35 -10.79
N ASP A 179 5.15 15.33 -11.71
CA ASP A 179 3.94 16.00 -12.15
C ASP A 179 3.14 15.03 -13.03
N LEU A 180 1.94 14.63 -12.60
CA LEU A 180 1.11 13.66 -13.33
C LEU A 180 0.31 14.31 -14.46
N ASP A 181 0.14 15.63 -14.44
CA ASP A 181 -0.52 16.41 -15.49
C ASP A 181 0.46 16.80 -16.62
N ASP A 182 1.76 16.82 -16.31
CA ASP A 182 2.85 17.10 -17.27
C ASP A 182 4.04 16.17 -17.00
N PRO A 183 3.94 14.88 -17.39
CA PRO A 183 4.93 13.85 -17.05
C PRO A 183 6.28 14.02 -17.81
N ASP A 184 6.33 14.90 -18.80
CA ASP A 184 7.57 15.25 -19.51
C ASP A 184 8.47 16.18 -18.68
N LYS A 185 7.95 16.80 -17.63
CA LYS A 185 8.77 17.56 -16.69
C LYS A 185 9.71 16.65 -15.92
N PRO A 186 10.93 17.11 -15.62
CA PRO A 186 11.87 16.34 -14.83
C PRO A 186 11.34 16.14 -13.40
N TRP A 187 11.69 15.01 -12.81
CA TRP A 187 11.45 14.73 -11.41
C TRP A 187 12.07 15.82 -10.52
N ARG A 188 11.29 16.31 -9.55
CA ARG A 188 11.79 17.21 -8.52
C ARG A 188 12.26 16.38 -7.34
N THR A 189 13.45 16.70 -6.80
CA THR A 189 14.05 16.00 -5.66
C THR A 189 14.36 17.00 -4.57
N THR A 190 14.02 16.65 -3.32
CA THR A 190 14.29 17.42 -2.12
C THR A 190 14.89 16.47 -1.08
N GLU A 191 15.96 16.90 -0.41
CA GLU A 191 16.52 16.17 0.73
C GLU A 191 15.51 16.19 1.89
N VAL A 192 15.41 15.08 2.59
CA VAL A 192 14.68 14.99 3.86
C VAL A 192 15.65 14.76 5.00
N ASP A 193 15.22 15.11 6.21
CA ASP A 193 16.02 14.80 7.41
C ASP A 193 16.40 13.31 7.40
N PRO A 194 17.69 12.97 7.57
CA PRO A 194 18.19 11.60 7.52
C PRO A 194 17.45 10.62 8.44
N SER A 195 16.91 11.11 9.54
CA SER A 195 16.11 10.30 10.47
C SER A 195 14.79 9.82 9.86
N TYR A 196 14.38 10.34 8.71
CA TYR A 196 13.14 9.99 8.00
C TYR A 196 13.34 9.30 6.65
N GLY A 197 14.57 9.06 6.23
CA GLY A 197 14.83 8.12 5.15
C GLY A 197 14.56 6.69 5.61
N ARG A 198 13.52 6.03 5.08
CA ARG A 198 13.00 4.74 5.55
C ARG A 198 12.65 3.82 4.39
N ILE A 199 12.65 2.53 4.64
CA ILE A 199 11.92 1.56 3.82
C ILE A 199 10.53 1.34 4.40
N ILE A 200 9.57 1.07 3.51
CA ILE A 200 8.17 0.75 3.85
C ILE A 200 7.56 1.69 4.92
N PRO A 201 7.79 3.01 4.83
CA PRO A 201 7.15 3.95 5.74
C PRO A 201 5.66 4.07 5.44
N LEU A 202 4.89 4.58 6.41
CA LEU A 202 3.54 5.07 6.18
C LEU A 202 3.64 6.42 5.48
N VAL A 203 2.84 6.61 4.44
CA VAL A 203 2.76 7.90 3.72
C VAL A 203 1.31 8.17 3.33
N GLY A 204 0.89 9.39 3.50
CA GLY A 204 -0.42 9.86 3.06
C GLY A 204 -0.43 11.37 2.89
N ALA A 205 -1.43 11.90 2.16
CA ALA A 205 -1.55 13.33 1.95
C ALA A 205 -3.02 13.76 1.94
N GLY A 206 -3.26 15.01 2.38
CA GLY A 206 -4.55 15.67 2.36
C GLY A 206 -4.45 17.04 3.01
N LEU A 207 -5.45 17.90 2.82
CA LEU A 207 -5.48 19.25 3.41
C LEU A 207 -4.18 20.04 3.19
N ARG A 208 -3.56 19.91 2.00
CA ARG A 208 -2.26 20.54 1.67
C ARG A 208 -1.09 20.10 2.56
N LYS A 209 -1.22 18.95 3.23
CA LYS A 209 -0.22 18.34 4.09
C LYS A 209 0.20 16.99 3.52
N LEU A 210 1.50 16.73 3.53
CA LEU A 210 2.12 15.43 3.31
C LEU A 210 2.55 14.90 4.67
N VAL A 211 2.16 13.67 5.00
CA VAL A 211 2.54 12.99 6.24
C VAL A 211 3.33 11.72 5.88
N TRP A 212 4.43 11.49 6.57
CA TRP A 212 5.21 10.26 6.43
C TRP A 212 5.91 9.89 7.73
N GLY A 213 6.25 8.60 7.88
CA GLY A 213 7.01 8.12 9.03
C GLY A 213 6.74 6.66 9.34
N GLY A 214 6.97 6.26 10.57
CA GLY A 214 7.06 4.84 10.86
C GLY A 214 8.16 4.18 10.01
N GLY A 215 7.90 2.99 9.47
CA GLY A 215 8.86 2.30 8.60
C GLY A 215 10.10 1.82 9.32
N CYS A 216 11.11 1.41 8.55
CA CYS A 216 12.39 0.96 9.08
C CYS A 216 13.54 1.79 8.51
N SER A 217 14.47 2.20 9.36
CA SER A 217 15.82 2.55 8.92
C SER A 217 16.67 1.28 8.77
N LEU A 218 17.70 1.38 7.94
CA LEU A 218 18.68 0.32 7.75
C LEU A 218 20.00 0.76 8.34
N SER A 219 20.72 -0.17 8.95
CA SER A 219 22.10 -0.07 9.38
C SER A 219 22.80 -1.39 9.13
N GLU A 220 24.12 -1.40 9.16
CA GLU A 220 24.88 -2.64 9.10
C GLU A 220 24.97 -3.27 10.49
N LYS A 221 24.74 -4.56 10.56
CA LYS A 221 25.04 -5.39 11.73
C LYS A 221 25.57 -6.75 11.24
N ASP A 222 26.79 -7.08 11.65
CA ASP A 222 27.46 -8.35 11.28
C ASP A 222 27.50 -8.58 9.75
N GLY A 223 27.78 -7.53 8.98
CA GLY A 223 27.87 -7.57 7.51
C GLY A 223 26.51 -7.71 6.80
N LYS A 224 25.39 -7.51 7.52
CA LYS A 224 24.04 -7.65 6.97
C LYS A 224 23.18 -6.42 7.28
N PRO A 225 22.17 -6.12 6.43
CA PRO A 225 21.20 -5.08 6.73
C PRO A 225 20.41 -5.42 8.00
N PHE A 226 20.43 -4.51 8.95
CA PHE A 226 19.62 -4.59 10.18
C PHE A 226 18.52 -3.54 10.14
N ARG A 227 17.29 -3.92 10.49
CA ARG A 227 16.10 -3.04 10.50
C ARG A 227 15.85 -2.49 11.90
N SER A 228 15.73 -1.18 11.98
CA SER A 228 15.23 -0.50 13.19
C SER A 228 13.84 0.08 12.88
N TYR A 229 12.83 -0.36 13.62
CA TYR A 229 11.45 0.08 13.46
C TYR A 229 11.20 1.41 14.19
N HIS A 230 10.33 2.24 13.65
CA HIS A 230 10.06 3.58 14.14
C HIS A 230 8.57 3.85 14.35
N GLU A 231 8.28 4.81 15.26
CA GLU A 231 6.94 5.29 15.58
C GLU A 231 6.74 6.77 15.24
N ASN A 232 7.84 7.51 15.00
CA ASN A 232 7.76 8.93 14.73
C ASN A 232 7.24 9.22 13.32
N LEU A 233 6.39 10.24 13.25
CA LEU A 233 5.84 10.79 12.01
C LEU A 233 6.35 12.20 11.83
N ALA A 234 6.47 12.62 10.58
CA ALA A 234 6.69 13.99 10.16
C ALA A 234 5.57 14.44 9.23
N TYR A 235 5.34 15.73 9.17
CA TYR A 235 4.53 16.31 8.12
C TYR A 235 5.19 17.55 7.53
N GLN A 236 4.79 17.85 6.31
CA GLN A 236 5.14 19.08 5.61
C GLN A 236 3.89 19.67 5.00
N SER A 237 3.65 20.97 5.26
CA SER A 237 2.61 21.74 4.59
C SER A 237 3.13 22.33 3.29
N THR A 238 2.26 22.48 2.29
CA THR A 238 2.58 23.21 1.05
C THR A 238 2.79 24.70 1.27
N ASP A 239 2.36 25.25 2.42
CA ASP A 239 2.52 26.65 2.79
C ASP A 239 3.88 26.96 3.41
N GLY A 240 4.76 25.94 3.51
CA GLY A 240 6.11 26.10 4.06
C GLY A 240 6.15 26.13 5.59
N GLU A 241 5.03 25.92 6.27
CA GLU A 241 5.00 25.77 7.72
C GLU A 241 5.72 24.49 8.12
N GLY A 242 6.63 24.63 9.07
CA GLY A 242 7.67 23.69 9.43
C GLY A 242 7.23 22.26 9.75
N ASN A 243 8.18 21.38 9.71
CA ASN A 243 8.04 19.98 10.08
C ASN A 243 7.69 19.85 11.56
N ARG A 244 6.57 19.22 11.88
CA ARG A 244 6.24 18.80 13.24
C ARG A 244 6.31 17.30 13.32
N PHE A 245 6.67 16.78 14.49
CA PHE A 245 6.85 15.37 14.76
C PHE A 245 5.76 14.89 15.72
N HIS A 246 5.07 13.82 15.32
CA HIS A 246 4.03 13.18 16.11
C HIS A 246 4.35 11.69 16.19
N GLY A 247 4.00 11.05 17.29
CA GLY A 247 4.20 9.61 17.47
C GLY A 247 3.00 8.80 17.01
N LEU A 248 3.25 7.66 16.37
CA LEU A 248 2.28 6.58 16.29
C LEU A 248 2.12 5.96 17.68
N PRO A 249 0.98 5.31 17.99
CA PRO A 249 0.80 4.59 19.24
C PRO A 249 1.86 3.50 19.48
N ASN A 250 2.38 2.93 18.40
CA ASN A 250 3.44 1.92 18.39
C ASN A 250 4.30 2.09 17.13
N LYS A 251 5.48 1.47 17.14
CA LYS A 251 6.29 1.30 15.93
C LYS A 251 5.46 0.60 14.86
N LEU A 252 5.58 1.02 13.61
CA LEU A 252 4.82 0.42 12.53
C LEU A 252 5.53 0.60 11.20
N ALA A 253 5.70 -0.49 10.46
CA ALA A 253 6.29 -0.50 9.13
C ALA A 253 5.43 -1.33 8.17
N GLY A 254 5.45 -0.99 6.89
CA GLY A 254 4.79 -1.77 5.85
C GLY A 254 3.27 -1.91 6.03
N ALA A 255 2.62 -0.96 6.70
CA ALA A 255 1.17 -0.91 6.70
C ALA A 255 0.65 -0.93 5.25
N ALA A 256 -0.56 -1.42 5.05
CA ALA A 256 -1.22 -1.31 3.76
C ALA A 256 -1.32 0.18 3.37
N GLY A 257 -0.94 0.47 2.14
CA GLY A 257 -0.80 1.86 1.70
C GLY A 257 -0.89 2.07 0.18
N PRO A 258 -0.84 3.33 -0.23
CA PRO A 258 -0.68 4.56 0.57
C PRO A 258 -1.87 4.80 1.50
N GLY A 259 -1.69 5.70 2.51
CA GLY A 259 -2.78 6.09 3.39
C GLY A 259 -3.97 6.66 2.62
N VAL A 260 -5.17 6.21 2.94
CA VAL A 260 -6.40 6.62 2.27
C VAL A 260 -6.98 7.83 2.96
N LEU A 261 -7.17 8.91 2.18
CA LEU A 261 -7.83 10.13 2.65
C LEU A 261 -9.36 9.97 2.59
N SER A 262 -10.03 10.31 3.69
CA SER A 262 -11.46 10.52 3.74
C SER A 262 -11.75 11.78 4.57
N GLN A 263 -12.40 12.78 3.97
CA GLN A 263 -12.52 14.12 4.53
C GLN A 263 -11.14 14.67 4.98
N THR A 264 -10.96 14.90 6.29
CA THR A 264 -9.74 15.43 6.89
C THR A 264 -8.85 14.34 7.52
N HIS A 265 -9.20 13.06 7.31
CA HIS A 265 -8.59 11.93 8.01
C HIS A 265 -7.84 11.00 7.07
N LEU A 266 -6.65 10.57 7.47
CA LEU A 266 -5.86 9.53 6.79
C LEU A 266 -6.02 8.20 7.51
N PHE A 267 -6.33 7.16 6.76
CA PHE A 267 -6.44 5.78 7.24
C PHE A 267 -5.21 4.98 6.87
N PHE A 268 -4.72 4.19 7.83
CA PHE A 268 -3.66 3.20 7.66
C PHE A 268 -4.13 1.88 8.26
N VAL A 269 -3.73 0.76 7.67
CA VAL A 269 -4.21 -0.57 8.09
C VAL A 269 -3.04 -1.55 8.19
N GLY A 270 -3.04 -2.33 9.27
CA GLY A 270 -2.08 -3.42 9.46
C GLY A 270 -0.64 -2.94 9.63
N GLY A 271 0.30 -3.70 9.09
CA GLY A 271 1.74 -3.44 9.17
C GLY A 271 2.47 -4.41 10.10
N ASP A 272 3.74 -4.14 10.31
CA ASP A 272 4.65 -4.86 11.20
C ASP A 272 5.10 -3.91 12.31
N ASP A 273 4.81 -4.23 13.55
CA ASP A 273 5.20 -3.42 14.72
C ASP A 273 6.63 -3.72 15.21
N GLY A 274 7.29 -4.69 14.60
CA GLY A 274 8.65 -5.10 14.92
C GLY A 274 8.80 -5.90 16.22
N THR A 275 7.71 -6.20 16.94
CA THR A 275 7.77 -6.92 18.23
C THR A 275 8.29 -8.34 18.07
N GLN A 276 8.14 -8.93 16.90
CA GLN A 276 8.60 -10.27 16.58
C GLN A 276 9.80 -10.30 15.62
N TYR A 277 10.46 -9.16 15.40
CA TYR A 277 11.65 -9.09 14.55
C TYR A 277 12.78 -9.94 15.11
N GLY A 278 13.32 -10.85 14.30
CA GLY A 278 14.37 -11.79 14.72
C GLY A 278 13.86 -13.10 15.33
N HIS A 279 12.54 -13.25 15.57
CA HIS A 279 11.96 -14.54 15.93
C HIS A 279 11.95 -15.50 14.75
N PRO A 280 12.00 -16.83 14.99
CA PRO A 280 11.85 -17.83 13.93
C PRO A 280 10.52 -17.61 13.18
N TYR A 281 10.58 -17.70 11.86
CA TYR A 281 9.39 -17.46 11.01
C TYR A 281 8.25 -18.44 11.30
N GLU A 282 8.56 -19.65 11.75
CA GLU A 282 7.59 -20.69 12.08
C GLU A 282 6.74 -20.35 13.30
N THR A 283 7.31 -19.61 14.25
CA THR A 283 6.64 -19.23 15.50
C THR A 283 6.04 -17.84 15.47
N HIS A 284 6.16 -17.13 14.34
CA HIS A 284 5.63 -15.78 14.19
C HIS A 284 4.08 -15.80 14.26
N THR A 285 3.48 -15.08 15.20
CA THR A 285 2.03 -15.13 15.49
C THR A 285 1.17 -14.35 14.51
N GLY A 286 1.78 -13.57 13.61
CA GLY A 286 1.10 -12.74 12.61
C GLY A 286 1.55 -11.28 12.67
N LEU A 287 1.24 -10.54 11.64
CA LEU A 287 1.46 -9.10 11.53
C LEU A 287 0.33 -8.33 12.23
N ALA A 288 0.48 -7.02 12.38
CA ALA A 288 -0.53 -6.18 13.02
C ALA A 288 -1.85 -6.16 12.25
N ARG A 289 -2.94 -5.87 12.98
CA ARG A 289 -4.31 -5.78 12.45
C ARG A 289 -4.94 -4.41 12.67
N ARG A 290 -4.18 -3.45 13.18
CA ARG A 290 -4.71 -2.15 13.60
C ARG A 290 -5.27 -1.35 12.43
N ILE A 291 -6.39 -0.66 12.68
CA ILE A 291 -6.91 0.40 11.82
C ILE A 291 -6.58 1.71 12.53
N LEU A 292 -5.61 2.44 11.99
CA LEU A 292 -5.23 3.74 12.51
C LEU A 292 -5.84 4.83 11.65
N VAL A 293 -6.44 5.81 12.29
CA VAL A 293 -6.94 7.02 11.64
C VAL A 293 -6.25 8.24 12.22
N MET A 294 -5.69 9.07 11.36
CA MET A 294 -5.04 10.32 11.72
C MET A 294 -5.89 11.49 11.25
N ASP A 295 -6.23 12.38 12.16
CA ASP A 295 -6.80 13.67 11.85
C ASP A 295 -5.70 14.62 11.33
N LEU A 296 -5.85 15.15 10.12
CA LEU A 296 -4.87 16.05 9.50
C LEU A 296 -4.91 17.48 10.04
N GLU A 297 -5.91 17.84 10.81
CA GLU A 297 -5.99 19.17 11.46
C GLU A 297 -5.23 19.15 12.79
N THR A 298 -5.44 18.13 13.61
CA THR A 298 -4.86 18.00 14.96
C THR A 298 -3.61 17.11 15.02
N PHE A 299 -3.44 16.23 14.03
CA PHE A 299 -2.45 15.15 13.98
C PHE A 299 -2.62 14.06 15.07
N GLU A 300 -3.79 14.04 15.72
CA GLU A 300 -4.12 12.94 16.61
C GLU A 300 -4.31 11.64 15.83
N VAL A 301 -3.74 10.56 16.37
CA VAL A 301 -3.90 9.21 15.82
C VAL A 301 -4.80 8.41 16.74
N THR A 302 -5.92 7.96 16.20
CA THR A 302 -6.89 7.10 16.89
C THR A 302 -6.80 5.68 16.36
N ASP A 303 -6.82 4.70 17.26
CA ASP A 303 -6.95 3.29 16.93
C ASP A 303 -8.44 2.93 16.91
N LEU A 304 -8.94 2.48 15.75
CA LEU A 304 -10.34 2.09 15.54
C LEU A 304 -10.58 0.60 15.79
N GLY A 305 -9.57 -0.14 16.24
CA GLY A 305 -9.63 -1.58 16.44
C GLY A 305 -9.00 -2.37 15.31
N ASP A 306 -9.43 -3.61 15.16
CA ASP A 306 -8.76 -4.58 14.33
C ASP A 306 -9.36 -4.72 12.92
N TRP A 307 -8.49 -4.72 11.92
CA TRP A 307 -8.79 -5.25 10.59
C TRP A 307 -9.09 -6.75 10.67
N PRO A 308 -9.96 -7.31 9.83
CA PRO A 308 -10.42 -8.71 9.94
C PRO A 308 -9.30 -9.76 10.01
N HIS A 309 -8.16 -9.51 9.39
CA HIS A 309 -6.99 -10.39 9.45
C HIS A 309 -5.69 -9.57 9.42
N PRO A 310 -4.52 -10.14 9.85
CA PRO A 310 -3.23 -9.47 9.70
C PRO A 310 -3.00 -9.09 8.24
N VAL A 311 -2.42 -7.91 8.00
CA VAL A 311 -2.06 -7.48 6.64
C VAL A 311 -0.90 -6.51 6.66
N ALA A 312 0.09 -6.72 5.81
CA ALA A 312 1.17 -5.79 5.53
C ALA A 312 1.56 -5.84 4.05
N VAL A 313 2.27 -4.81 3.61
CA VAL A 313 2.83 -4.70 2.25
C VAL A 313 1.75 -4.97 1.19
N ALA A 314 0.59 -4.42 1.40
CA ALA A 314 -0.60 -4.53 0.55
C ALA A 314 -1.03 -3.15 0.04
N PRO A 315 -1.66 -3.05 -1.12
CA PRO A 315 -2.39 -1.84 -1.49
C PRO A 315 -3.54 -1.59 -0.52
N LEU A 316 -3.70 -0.33 -0.09
CA LEU A 316 -4.90 0.16 0.57
C LEU A 316 -5.62 1.11 -0.38
N LEU A 317 -6.86 0.80 -0.71
CA LEU A 317 -7.66 1.49 -1.70
C LEU A 317 -8.94 2.05 -1.08
N ARG A 318 -9.52 3.06 -1.69
CA ARG A 318 -10.89 3.49 -1.44
C ARG A 318 -11.78 3.06 -2.61
N LEU A 319 -12.78 2.23 -2.34
CA LEU A 319 -13.81 1.81 -3.29
C LEU A 319 -15.17 2.29 -2.78
N GLY A 320 -15.70 3.34 -3.38
CA GLY A 320 -16.87 4.03 -2.83
C GLY A 320 -16.59 4.56 -1.42
N ASP A 321 -17.37 4.11 -0.45
CA ASP A 321 -17.23 4.46 0.97
C ASP A 321 -16.48 3.42 1.81
N ASP A 322 -15.78 2.50 1.17
CA ASP A 322 -15.06 1.45 1.86
C ASP A 322 -13.54 1.55 1.66
N LEU A 323 -12.80 1.15 2.70
CA LEU A 323 -11.41 0.76 2.58
C LEU A 323 -11.33 -0.66 2.03
N VAL A 324 -10.40 -0.89 1.11
CA VAL A 324 -10.15 -2.22 0.54
C VAL A 324 -8.66 -2.51 0.59
N THR A 325 -8.28 -3.63 1.20
CA THR A 325 -6.93 -4.19 1.01
C THR A 325 -6.99 -5.30 -0.03
N VAL A 326 -5.96 -5.37 -0.87
CA VAL A 326 -5.87 -6.39 -1.91
C VAL A 326 -4.71 -7.31 -1.58
N SER A 327 -5.03 -8.55 -1.17
CA SER A 327 -4.00 -9.54 -0.83
C SER A 327 -3.05 -9.01 0.28
N GLY A 328 -1.76 -9.32 0.22
CA GLY A 328 -0.76 -8.85 1.18
C GLY A 328 -0.16 -9.97 2.01
N GLU A 329 0.70 -9.57 2.94
CA GLU A 329 1.43 -10.47 3.81
C GLU A 329 0.73 -10.56 5.18
N VAL A 330 0.47 -11.77 5.67
CA VAL A 330 -0.19 -12.01 6.97
C VAL A 330 0.81 -12.33 8.08
N ARG A 331 1.96 -12.86 7.71
CA ARG A 331 3.18 -13.02 8.52
C ARG A 331 4.36 -13.08 7.57
N PRO A 332 5.60 -12.87 8.01
CA PRO A 332 6.75 -12.86 7.11
C PRO A 332 6.80 -14.08 6.21
N GLY A 333 6.86 -13.86 4.90
CA GLY A 333 6.86 -14.93 3.90
C GLY A 333 5.50 -15.52 3.53
N VAL A 334 4.46 -15.35 4.32
CA VAL A 334 3.12 -15.92 4.08
C VAL A 334 2.16 -14.85 3.58
N ARG A 335 1.54 -15.08 2.42
CA ARG A 335 0.57 -14.17 1.81
C ARG A 335 -0.86 -14.71 1.97
N THR A 336 -1.82 -13.87 1.64
CA THR A 336 -3.24 -14.22 1.59
C THR A 336 -3.82 -13.77 0.25
N PRO A 337 -4.71 -14.53 -0.40
CA PRO A 337 -5.41 -14.07 -1.60
C PRO A 337 -6.58 -13.12 -1.28
N LYS A 338 -6.90 -12.90 0.00
CA LYS A 338 -8.08 -12.19 0.43
C LYS A 338 -8.11 -10.74 -0.03
N LEU A 339 -9.25 -10.31 -0.58
CA LEU A 339 -9.63 -8.91 -0.62
C LEU A 339 -10.52 -8.62 0.57
N THR A 340 -10.11 -7.68 1.39
CA THR A 340 -10.88 -7.32 2.58
C THR A 340 -11.46 -5.93 2.40
N ARG A 341 -12.74 -5.82 2.63
CA ARG A 341 -13.53 -4.60 2.54
C ARG A 341 -14.02 -4.19 3.93
N TRP A 342 -13.86 -2.92 4.27
CA TRP A 342 -14.26 -2.37 5.55
C TRP A 342 -14.91 -1.00 5.37
N PRO A 343 -16.15 -0.81 5.81
CA PRO A 343 -16.87 0.44 5.63
C PRO A 343 -16.25 1.54 6.49
N ILE A 344 -15.91 2.66 5.86
CA ILE A 344 -15.47 3.85 6.59
C ILE A 344 -16.63 4.31 7.48
N PRO A 345 -16.43 4.52 8.80
CA PRO A 345 -17.50 4.98 9.68
C PRO A 345 -18.09 6.32 9.23
N ALA A 346 -19.39 6.50 9.39
CA ALA A 346 -20.10 7.69 8.89
C ALA A 346 -19.50 9.03 9.33
N LYS A 347 -18.92 9.08 10.53
CA LYS A 347 -18.24 10.28 11.04
C LYS A 347 -16.98 10.70 10.28
N TYR A 348 -16.46 9.82 9.41
CA TYR A 348 -15.26 10.04 8.61
C TYR A 348 -15.53 10.05 7.09
N ARG A 349 -16.83 9.92 6.67
CA ARG A 349 -17.22 9.90 5.25
C ARG A 349 -17.44 11.30 4.70
#